data_71c0fa027c7c116d452e4af52de16202
#
_entry.id   71c0fa027c7c116d452e4af52de16202
#
_cell.length_a   1.000
_cell.length_b   1.000
_cell.length_c   1.000
_cell.angle_alpha   90.00
_cell.angle_beta   90.00
_cell.angle_gamma   90.00
#
_symmetry.space_group_name_H-M   'P 1'
#
loop_
_entity.id
_entity.type
_entity.pdbx_description
1 polymer ?
#
loop_
_entity_poly.entity_id
_entity_poly.type
_entity_poly.pdbx_seq_one_letter_code
_entity_poly.pdbx_strand_id
1 'polypeptide(L)'
;MKRLVCVILSAALLFCLSSCGQKPKMRREIDNSKLLRVSEDGYLTDGSDNGIQLRGVNFGGWLLQETWMCPVMSLDRSLTVKGGTDDGWAELDTLNKFTLLFGEEKTAELFKSYRDNYITEEDFENVKALGFNCIRIPFWYRNFMSDENGTYITENDDENPGFVKLDFACEMAEKYNLY
;
A
#
# COMPACT_ATOMS: atom_id res chain seq x y z
N MET A 1 11.54 -16.72 53.01
CA MET A 1 11.81 -17.02 51.61
C MET A 1 10.59 -17.51 50.81
N LYS A 2 9.79 -18.48 51.29
CA LYS A 2 8.61 -19.01 50.52
C LYS A 2 7.52 -17.96 50.22
N ARG A 3 7.28 -16.98 51.09
CA ARG A 3 6.26 -15.92 50.86
C ARG A 3 6.70 -14.88 49.82
N LEU A 4 7.99 -14.61 49.68
CA LEU A 4 8.54 -13.66 48.68
C LEU A 4 8.47 -14.23 47.27
N VAL A 5 8.69 -15.55 47.13
CA VAL A 5 8.60 -16.25 45.84
C VAL A 5 7.17 -16.27 45.30
N CYS A 6 6.16 -16.44 46.16
CA CYS A 6 4.75 -16.41 45.76
C CYS A 6 4.31 -15.03 45.28
N VAL A 7 4.79 -13.94 45.86
CA VAL A 7 4.47 -12.57 45.44
C VAL A 7 5.10 -12.25 44.08
N ILE A 8 6.33 -12.69 43.82
CA ILE A 8 7.01 -12.49 42.53
C ILE A 8 6.32 -13.30 41.40
N LEU A 9 5.91 -14.55 41.71
CA LEU A 9 5.17 -15.36 40.74
C LEU A 9 3.77 -14.78 40.42
N SER A 10 3.08 -14.22 41.43
CA SER A 10 1.78 -13.57 41.18
C SER A 10 1.91 -12.27 40.40
N ALA A 11 2.96 -11.49 40.62
CA ALA A 11 3.25 -10.28 39.81
C ALA A 11 3.63 -10.63 38.37
N ALA A 12 4.40 -11.68 38.13
CA ALA A 12 4.74 -12.15 36.80
C ALA A 12 3.52 -12.66 36.02
N LEU A 13 2.58 -13.36 36.67
CA LEU A 13 1.32 -13.78 36.05
C LEU A 13 0.40 -12.60 35.69
N LEU A 14 0.38 -11.54 36.49
CA LEU A 14 -0.40 -10.33 36.21
C LEU A 14 0.19 -9.54 35.04
N PHE A 15 1.51 -9.56 34.83
CA PHE A 15 2.16 -8.95 33.68
C PHE A 15 1.94 -9.73 32.37
N CYS A 16 1.82 -11.06 32.44
CA CYS A 16 1.51 -11.88 31.25
C CYS A 16 0.06 -11.73 30.78
N LEU A 17 -0.87 -11.32 31.64
CA LEU A 17 -2.28 -11.08 31.27
C LEU A 17 -2.53 -9.69 30.65
N SER A 18 -1.56 -8.77 30.77
CA SER A 18 -1.68 -7.41 30.20
C SER A 18 -1.20 -7.33 28.74
N SER A 19 -0.62 -8.40 28.20
CA SER A 19 -0.04 -8.41 26.85
C SER A 19 -0.98 -9.02 25.78
N CYS A 20 -2.22 -9.33 26.12
CA CYS A 20 -3.15 -9.92 25.18
C CYS A 20 -4.43 -9.11 25.09
N GLY A 21 -4.38 -7.97 24.41
CA GLY A 21 -5.53 -7.10 24.30
C GLY A 21 -5.42 -6.03 23.23
N GLN A 22 -4.74 -6.32 22.10
CA GLN A 22 -5.08 -5.58 20.89
C GLN A 22 -6.50 -6.01 20.52
N LYS A 23 -7.47 -5.12 20.74
CA LYS A 23 -8.81 -5.29 20.20
C LYS A 23 -8.64 -5.46 18.70
N PRO A 24 -9.21 -6.50 18.08
CA PRO A 24 -9.18 -6.60 16.63
C PRO A 24 -9.70 -5.27 16.09
N LYS A 25 -8.94 -4.66 15.16
CA LYS A 25 -9.37 -3.45 14.43
C LYS A 25 -10.78 -3.76 13.94
N MET A 26 -11.78 -2.97 14.34
CA MET A 26 -13.13 -3.15 13.80
C MET A 26 -13.00 -2.97 12.30
N ARG A 27 -13.17 -4.06 11.54
CA ARG A 27 -13.33 -3.95 10.09
C ARG A 27 -14.46 -2.96 9.88
N ARG A 28 -14.19 -1.90 9.09
CA ARG A 28 -15.25 -0.99 8.64
C ARG A 28 -16.40 -1.86 8.13
N GLU A 29 -17.60 -1.57 8.59
CA GLU A 29 -18.79 -2.19 8.02
C GLU A 29 -18.85 -1.78 6.55
N ILE A 30 -18.74 -2.78 5.66
CA ILE A 30 -18.81 -2.52 4.22
C ILE A 30 -20.26 -2.19 3.89
N ASP A 31 -20.51 -1.00 3.38
CA ASP A 31 -21.80 -0.65 2.82
C ASP A 31 -22.02 -1.42 1.52
N ASN A 32 -22.71 -2.54 1.65
CA ASN A 32 -22.99 -3.43 0.51
C ASN A 32 -23.82 -2.77 -0.59
N SER A 33 -24.50 -1.65 -0.31
CA SER A 33 -25.27 -0.90 -1.32
C SER A 33 -24.38 -0.20 -2.34
N LYS A 34 -23.12 0.04 -1.98
CA LYS A 34 -22.12 0.70 -2.86
C LYS A 34 -21.22 -0.28 -3.62
N LEU A 35 -21.36 -1.58 -3.37
CA LEU A 35 -20.55 -2.58 -4.06
C LEU A 35 -21.04 -2.77 -5.49
N LEU A 36 -20.08 -2.78 -6.41
CA LEU A 36 -20.34 -3.15 -7.80
C LEU A 36 -20.72 -4.63 -7.89
N ARG A 37 -21.71 -4.90 -8.73
CA ARG A 37 -22.21 -6.25 -9.03
C ARG A 37 -22.33 -6.41 -10.52
N VAL A 38 -22.39 -7.67 -10.96
CA VAL A 38 -22.73 -7.99 -12.34
C VAL A 38 -24.21 -8.38 -12.37
N SER A 39 -25.01 -7.70 -13.20
CA SER A 39 -26.40 -8.04 -13.42
C SER A 39 -26.54 -9.37 -14.19
N GLU A 40 -27.75 -9.94 -14.22
CA GLU A 40 -28.05 -11.13 -15.01
C GLU A 40 -27.75 -10.93 -16.51
N ASP A 41 -27.90 -9.70 -17.01
CA ASP A 41 -27.61 -9.33 -18.40
C ASP A 41 -26.11 -9.03 -18.65
N GLY A 42 -25.24 -9.19 -17.64
CA GLY A 42 -23.80 -9.05 -17.78
C GLY A 42 -23.27 -7.62 -17.67
N TYR A 43 -24.04 -6.67 -17.17
CA TYR A 43 -23.61 -5.27 -16.94
C TYR A 43 -23.13 -5.06 -15.51
N LEU A 44 -22.18 -4.13 -15.32
CA LEU A 44 -21.85 -3.63 -14.00
C LEU A 44 -23.01 -2.76 -13.47
N THR A 45 -23.41 -3.01 -12.24
CA THR A 45 -24.44 -2.22 -11.55
C THR A 45 -23.94 -1.81 -10.17
N ASP A 46 -24.49 -0.71 -9.66
CA ASP A 46 -24.41 -0.38 -8.24
C ASP A 46 -25.51 -1.12 -7.44
N GLY A 47 -25.58 -0.85 -6.15
CA GLY A 47 -26.61 -1.45 -5.29
C GLY A 47 -28.05 -1.04 -5.63
N SER A 48 -28.28 -0.09 -6.53
CA SER A 48 -29.59 0.41 -6.97
C SER A 48 -30.01 -0.11 -8.36
N ASP A 49 -29.33 -1.13 -8.88
CA ASP A 49 -29.55 -1.72 -10.22
C ASP A 49 -29.32 -0.77 -11.40
N ASN A 50 -28.69 0.37 -11.18
CA ASN A 50 -28.29 1.26 -12.26
C ASN A 50 -27.04 0.69 -12.96
N GLY A 51 -27.04 0.68 -14.28
CA GLY A 51 -25.86 0.33 -15.05
C GLY A 51 -24.73 1.35 -14.84
N ILE A 52 -23.53 0.86 -14.53
CA ILE A 52 -22.36 1.69 -14.31
C ILE A 52 -21.33 1.45 -15.41
N GLN A 53 -20.87 2.53 -16.01
CA GLN A 53 -19.70 2.52 -16.87
C GLN A 53 -18.51 3.07 -16.08
N LEU A 54 -17.50 2.22 -15.82
CA LEU A 54 -16.26 2.67 -15.21
C LEU A 54 -15.45 3.47 -16.22
N ARG A 55 -15.16 4.71 -15.86
CA ARG A 55 -14.29 5.63 -16.60
C ARG A 55 -13.26 6.15 -15.63
N GLY A 56 -12.01 5.80 -15.84
CA GLY A 56 -10.99 6.08 -14.85
C GLY A 56 -9.61 6.30 -15.41
N VAL A 57 -8.69 6.52 -14.50
CA VAL A 57 -7.27 6.73 -14.75
C VAL A 57 -6.43 5.76 -13.93
N ASN A 58 -5.20 5.53 -14.39
CA ASN A 58 -4.22 4.81 -13.58
C ASN A 58 -3.41 5.80 -12.74
N PHE A 59 -3.31 5.56 -11.44
CA PHE A 59 -2.31 6.17 -10.59
C PHE A 59 -0.99 5.38 -10.70
N GLY A 60 -0.46 5.35 -11.92
CA GLY A 60 0.81 4.70 -12.23
C GLY A 60 2.00 5.48 -11.70
N GLY A 61 3.13 4.80 -11.52
CA GLY A 61 4.34 5.41 -11.00
C GLY A 61 4.36 5.60 -9.47
N TRP A 62 3.28 5.35 -8.76
CA TRP A 62 3.18 5.54 -7.31
C TRP A 62 3.71 4.36 -6.50
N LEU A 63 2.97 3.25 -6.49
CA LEU A 63 3.31 2.02 -5.75
C LEU A 63 3.97 0.95 -6.64
N LEU A 64 4.08 1.24 -7.92
CA LEU A 64 4.87 0.51 -8.90
C LEU A 64 5.48 1.54 -9.84
N GLN A 65 6.80 1.65 -9.84
CA GLN A 65 7.52 2.56 -10.71
C GLN A 65 7.82 1.87 -12.04
N GLU A 66 7.15 2.33 -13.07
CA GLU A 66 7.38 1.89 -14.44
C GLU A 66 8.28 2.90 -15.13
N THR A 67 9.38 2.43 -15.68
CA THR A 67 10.48 3.27 -16.18
C THR A 67 10.08 4.28 -17.25
N TRP A 68 9.05 3.98 -18.03
CA TRP A 68 8.54 4.87 -19.07
C TRP A 68 7.67 6.03 -18.52
N MET A 69 7.21 5.93 -17.27
CA MET A 69 6.42 6.96 -16.59
C MET A 69 7.21 7.71 -15.51
N CYS A 70 8.29 7.12 -14.99
CA CYS A 70 8.99 7.64 -13.84
C CYS A 70 10.27 8.36 -14.23
N PRO A 71 10.63 9.48 -13.54
CA PRO A 71 11.84 10.26 -13.84
C PRO A 71 13.16 9.51 -13.58
N VAL A 72 13.11 8.34 -12.96
CA VAL A 72 14.29 7.48 -12.70
C VAL A 72 14.92 6.85 -13.94
N MET A 73 14.32 7.01 -15.11
CA MET A 73 14.86 6.54 -16.39
C MET A 73 16.22 7.12 -16.77
N SER A 74 16.58 8.26 -16.20
CA SER A 74 17.85 8.94 -16.49
C SER A 74 19.05 8.38 -15.72
N LEU A 75 18.84 7.36 -14.87
CA LEU A 75 19.96 6.72 -14.17
C LEU A 75 20.89 6.02 -15.16
N ASP A 76 22.18 6.23 -14.95
CA ASP A 76 23.24 5.69 -15.78
C ASP A 76 23.13 4.17 -15.90
N ARG A 77 23.02 3.68 -17.15
CA ARG A 77 22.95 2.26 -17.48
C ARG A 77 24.23 1.48 -17.12
N SER A 78 25.35 2.20 -16.88
CA SER A 78 26.61 1.57 -16.48
C SER A 78 26.56 0.93 -15.07
N LEU A 79 25.56 1.30 -14.26
CA LEU A 79 25.33 0.74 -12.93
C LEU A 79 24.51 -0.56 -13.04
N THR A 80 25.09 -1.60 -13.61
CA THR A 80 24.46 -2.93 -13.60
C THR A 80 24.52 -3.54 -12.22
N VAL A 81 23.39 -4.01 -11.71
CA VAL A 81 23.28 -4.66 -10.41
C VAL A 81 22.93 -6.13 -10.61
N LYS A 82 23.57 -7.00 -9.84
CA LYS A 82 23.30 -8.43 -9.87
C LYS A 82 21.85 -8.72 -9.48
N GLY A 83 21.09 -9.37 -10.35
CA GLY A 83 19.69 -9.75 -10.12
C GLY A 83 18.65 -8.83 -10.75
N GLY A 84 19.09 -7.75 -11.41
CA GLY A 84 18.21 -6.93 -12.25
C GLY A 84 17.96 -7.55 -13.63
N THR A 85 17.08 -6.95 -14.40
CA THR A 85 16.88 -7.30 -15.81
C THR A 85 18.07 -6.80 -16.64
N ASP A 86 18.39 -7.47 -17.75
CA ASP A 86 19.49 -7.06 -18.64
C ASP A 86 19.31 -5.63 -19.15
N ASP A 87 18.07 -5.14 -19.18
CA ASP A 87 17.73 -3.80 -19.63
C ASP A 87 17.81 -2.73 -18.53
N GLY A 88 17.94 -3.15 -17.24
CA GLY A 88 18.09 -2.25 -16.09
C GLY A 88 16.89 -1.33 -15.84
N TRP A 89 15.67 -1.78 -16.16
CA TRP A 89 14.48 -0.94 -16.21
C TRP A 89 13.36 -1.35 -15.26
N ALA A 90 13.55 -2.36 -14.42
CA ALA A 90 12.58 -2.72 -13.40
C ALA A 90 12.71 -1.83 -12.15
N GLU A 91 11.67 -1.73 -11.36
CA GLU A 91 11.73 -1.02 -10.07
C GLU A 91 12.84 -1.56 -9.16
N LEU A 92 13.08 -2.87 -9.20
CA LEU A 92 14.18 -3.51 -8.47
C LEU A 92 15.54 -2.96 -8.88
N ASP A 93 15.77 -2.74 -10.17
CA ASP A 93 17.02 -2.17 -10.67
C ASP A 93 17.23 -0.76 -10.15
N THR A 94 16.16 0.04 -10.15
CA THR A 94 16.16 1.39 -9.59
C THR A 94 16.49 1.37 -8.10
N LEU A 95 15.81 0.52 -7.33
CA LEU A 95 16.03 0.37 -5.89
C LEU A 95 17.49 -0.03 -5.60
N ASN A 96 18.01 -1.01 -6.32
CA ASN A 96 19.39 -1.48 -6.18
C ASN A 96 20.41 -0.38 -6.52
N LYS A 97 20.17 0.41 -7.58
CA LYS A 97 21.05 1.52 -7.97
C LYS A 97 21.06 2.63 -6.91
N PHE A 98 19.89 2.99 -6.37
CA PHE A 98 19.82 3.95 -5.28
C PHE A 98 20.54 3.43 -4.03
N THR A 99 20.38 2.15 -3.70
CA THR A 99 21.08 1.52 -2.57
C THR A 99 22.59 1.55 -2.73
N LEU A 100 23.09 1.31 -3.94
CA LEU A 100 24.52 1.44 -4.24
C LEU A 100 25.04 2.88 -4.09
N LEU A 101 24.25 3.86 -4.50
CA LEU A 101 24.68 5.27 -4.49
C LEU A 101 24.54 5.91 -3.12
N PHE A 102 23.51 5.58 -2.37
CA PHE A 102 23.11 6.33 -1.17
C PHE A 102 23.06 5.47 0.11
N GLY A 103 23.21 4.14 -0.01
CA GLY A 103 23.01 3.19 1.08
C GLY A 103 21.52 2.88 1.33
N GLU A 104 21.26 1.82 2.10
CA GLU A 104 19.91 1.29 2.33
C GLU A 104 19.00 2.29 3.03
N GLU A 105 19.46 2.90 4.13
CA GLU A 105 18.69 3.83 4.95
C GLU A 105 18.23 5.05 4.13
N LYS A 106 19.17 5.68 3.40
CA LYS A 106 18.84 6.86 2.59
C LYS A 106 17.94 6.52 1.41
N THR A 107 18.12 5.34 0.82
CA THR A 107 17.25 4.85 -0.23
C THR A 107 15.83 4.65 0.28
N ALA A 108 15.65 4.01 1.44
CA ALA A 108 14.34 3.83 2.06
C ALA A 108 13.66 5.18 2.35
N GLU A 109 14.39 6.16 2.88
CA GLU A 109 13.90 7.52 3.12
C GLU A 109 13.44 8.21 1.82
N LEU A 110 14.24 8.12 0.75
CA LEU A 110 13.90 8.73 -0.54
C LEU A 110 12.64 8.11 -1.16
N PHE A 111 12.54 6.79 -1.17
CA PHE A 111 11.37 6.10 -1.69
C PHE A 111 10.12 6.35 -0.84
N LYS A 112 10.27 6.43 0.48
CA LYS A 112 9.18 6.84 1.37
C LYS A 112 8.71 8.26 1.04
N SER A 113 9.63 9.22 0.95
CA SER A 113 9.31 10.60 0.61
C SER A 113 8.64 10.72 -0.75
N TYR A 114 9.10 9.96 -1.75
CA TYR A 114 8.46 9.91 -3.06
C TYR A 114 7.01 9.42 -2.95
N ARG A 115 6.77 8.28 -2.31
CA ARG A 115 5.43 7.70 -2.18
C ARG A 115 4.48 8.54 -1.32
N ASP A 116 5.02 9.32 -0.39
CA ASP A 116 4.23 10.21 0.47
C ASP A 116 3.72 11.44 -0.28
N ASN A 117 4.41 11.85 -1.37
CA ASN A 117 4.15 13.12 -2.05
C ASN A 117 3.73 12.98 -3.52
N TYR A 118 3.82 11.78 -4.10
CA TYR A 118 3.55 11.59 -5.52
C TYR A 118 2.06 11.54 -5.87
N ILE A 119 1.26 10.85 -5.05
CA ILE A 119 -0.19 10.89 -5.10
C ILE A 119 -0.70 11.47 -3.79
N THR A 120 -1.47 12.53 -3.89
CA THR A 120 -2.03 13.30 -2.80
C THR A 120 -3.56 13.37 -2.90
N GLU A 121 -4.22 13.96 -1.94
CA GLU A 121 -5.66 14.17 -1.98
C GLU A 121 -6.11 14.99 -3.20
N GLU A 122 -5.30 15.98 -3.61
CA GLU A 122 -5.58 16.84 -4.76
C GLU A 122 -5.74 16.02 -6.06
N ASP A 123 -4.99 14.91 -6.21
CA ASP A 123 -5.09 14.04 -7.39
C ASP A 123 -6.47 13.36 -7.46
N PHE A 124 -7.02 12.92 -6.33
CA PHE A 124 -8.38 12.36 -6.27
C PHE A 124 -9.44 13.41 -6.54
N GLU A 125 -9.28 14.61 -6.01
CA GLU A 125 -10.16 15.74 -6.30
C GLU A 125 -10.17 16.07 -7.79
N ASN A 126 -8.99 16.15 -8.43
CA ASN A 126 -8.82 16.40 -9.85
C ASN A 126 -9.46 15.29 -10.70
N VAL A 127 -9.27 14.02 -10.36
CA VAL A 127 -9.92 12.90 -11.04
C VAL A 127 -11.44 13.05 -11.01
N LYS A 128 -12.00 13.40 -9.86
CA LYS A 128 -13.44 13.64 -9.72
C LYS A 128 -13.92 14.86 -10.50
N ALA A 129 -13.19 15.96 -10.44
CA ALA A 129 -13.51 17.20 -11.16
C ALA A 129 -13.53 17.02 -12.67
N LEU A 130 -12.68 16.14 -13.21
CA LEU A 130 -12.62 15.77 -14.62
C LEU A 130 -13.76 14.81 -15.04
N GLY A 131 -14.63 14.40 -14.12
CA GLY A 131 -15.78 13.53 -14.40
C GLY A 131 -15.47 12.05 -14.47
N PHE A 132 -14.30 11.63 -14.00
CA PHE A 132 -13.98 10.22 -13.81
C PHE A 132 -14.67 9.65 -12.56
N ASN A 133 -14.89 8.34 -12.55
CA ASN A 133 -15.53 7.65 -11.44
C ASN A 133 -14.75 6.43 -10.94
N CYS A 134 -13.55 6.18 -11.49
CA CYS A 134 -12.74 5.03 -11.15
C CYS A 134 -11.26 5.38 -11.17
N ILE A 135 -10.49 4.78 -10.25
CA ILE A 135 -9.03 4.79 -10.25
C ILE A 135 -8.49 3.37 -10.25
N ARG A 136 -7.37 3.16 -10.92
CA ARG A 136 -6.61 1.91 -10.85
C ARG A 136 -5.24 2.19 -10.27
N ILE A 137 -4.87 1.47 -9.23
CA ILE A 137 -3.58 1.63 -8.54
C ILE A 137 -2.72 0.40 -8.80
N PRO A 138 -1.74 0.47 -9.70
CA PRO A 138 -0.71 -0.56 -9.82
C PRO A 138 0.16 -0.56 -8.57
N PHE A 139 0.46 -1.74 -8.04
CA PHE A 139 1.37 -1.87 -6.91
C PHE A 139 2.24 -3.13 -7.03
N TRP A 140 3.39 -3.10 -6.36
CA TRP A 140 4.32 -4.20 -6.31
C TRP A 140 4.26 -4.90 -4.95
N TYR A 141 4.38 -6.22 -4.91
CA TYR A 141 4.29 -6.99 -3.66
C TYR A 141 5.31 -6.54 -2.60
N ARG A 142 6.48 -6.04 -3.00
CA ARG A 142 7.51 -5.50 -2.09
C ARG A 142 7.12 -4.20 -1.38
N ASN A 143 6.00 -3.62 -1.71
CA ASN A 143 5.44 -2.55 -0.87
C ASN A 143 4.91 -3.09 0.47
N PHE A 144 4.60 -4.39 0.52
CA PHE A 144 3.98 -5.07 1.65
C PHE A 144 4.90 -6.12 2.28
N MET A 145 5.74 -6.76 1.48
CA MET A 145 6.55 -7.93 1.83
C MET A 145 8.03 -7.62 1.71
N SER A 146 8.80 -8.15 2.65
CA SER A 146 10.26 -8.00 2.70
C SER A 146 10.98 -8.96 1.76
N ASP A 147 10.35 -10.07 1.41
CA ASP A 147 10.93 -11.13 0.58
C ASP A 147 9.90 -11.76 -0.39
N GLU A 148 10.36 -12.72 -1.18
CA GLU A 148 9.54 -13.45 -2.15
C GLU A 148 8.77 -14.63 -1.54
N ASN A 149 8.99 -14.93 -0.26
CA ASN A 149 8.32 -16.03 0.45
C ASN A 149 7.01 -15.59 1.12
N GLY A 150 6.64 -14.33 1.00
CA GLY A 150 5.41 -13.79 1.56
C GLY A 150 5.57 -13.27 3.00
N THR A 151 6.80 -13.00 3.46
CA THR A 151 7.03 -12.38 4.76
C THR A 151 6.64 -10.91 4.71
N TYR A 152 5.68 -10.49 5.52
CA TYR A 152 5.30 -9.08 5.60
C TYR A 152 6.42 -8.23 6.20
N ILE A 153 6.52 -6.96 5.78
CA ILE A 153 7.47 -5.99 6.33
C ILE A 153 7.24 -5.79 7.82
N THR A 154 5.98 -5.79 8.23
CA THR A 154 5.52 -5.85 9.62
C THR A 154 4.19 -6.61 9.67
N GLU A 155 3.93 -7.28 10.78
CA GLU A 155 2.65 -7.94 11.03
C GLU A 155 1.55 -6.95 11.47
N ASN A 156 1.93 -5.70 11.74
CA ASN A 156 0.98 -4.64 12.03
C ASN A 156 0.60 -3.92 10.73
N ASP A 157 -0.60 -4.17 10.23
CA ASP A 157 -1.11 -3.59 8.98
C ASP A 157 -1.09 -2.05 9.01
N ASP A 158 -1.34 -1.44 10.17
CA ASP A 158 -1.33 0.03 10.35
C ASP A 158 0.07 0.65 10.19
N GLU A 159 1.11 -0.15 10.26
CA GLU A 159 2.51 0.27 10.11
C GLU A 159 3.11 -0.24 8.79
N ASN A 160 2.43 -1.16 8.09
CA ASN A 160 2.90 -1.68 6.83
C ASN A 160 2.80 -0.60 5.74
N PRO A 161 3.91 -0.18 5.14
CA PRO A 161 3.93 0.98 4.23
C PRO A 161 3.02 0.82 3.01
N GLY A 162 2.82 -0.41 2.53
CA GLY A 162 1.92 -0.70 1.42
C GLY A 162 0.45 -0.54 1.83
N PHE A 163 0.05 -1.14 2.96
CA PHE A 163 -1.33 -1.05 3.43
C PHE A 163 -1.71 0.36 3.83
N VAL A 164 -0.84 1.11 4.51
CA VAL A 164 -1.05 2.54 4.83
C VAL A 164 -1.39 3.35 3.58
N LYS A 165 -0.73 3.08 2.44
CA LYS A 165 -1.02 3.78 1.19
C LYS A 165 -2.33 3.33 0.54
N LEU A 166 -2.66 2.06 0.60
CA LEU A 166 -3.95 1.57 0.10
C LEU A 166 -5.11 2.04 0.96
N ASP A 167 -4.96 2.09 2.28
CA ASP A 167 -5.95 2.65 3.20
C ASP A 167 -6.23 4.12 2.87
N PHE A 168 -5.17 4.92 2.70
CA PHE A 168 -5.31 6.31 2.24
C PHE A 168 -6.06 6.39 0.90
N ALA A 169 -5.73 5.54 -0.06
CA ALA A 169 -6.41 5.53 -1.35
C ALA A 169 -7.89 5.17 -1.22
N CYS A 170 -8.23 4.18 -0.39
CA CYS A 170 -9.62 3.81 -0.12
C CYS A 170 -10.40 4.95 0.58
N GLU A 171 -9.77 5.62 1.54
CA GLU A 171 -10.38 6.78 2.21
C GLU A 171 -10.67 7.92 1.24
N MET A 172 -9.73 8.23 0.35
CA MET A 172 -9.93 9.27 -0.66
C MET A 172 -10.95 8.85 -1.71
N ALA A 173 -10.94 7.60 -2.15
CA ALA A 173 -11.94 7.08 -3.08
C ALA A 173 -13.36 7.18 -2.48
N GLU A 174 -13.53 6.82 -1.21
CA GLU A 174 -14.81 6.99 -0.51
C GLU A 174 -15.21 8.47 -0.44
N LYS A 175 -14.28 9.36 -0.04
CA LYS A 175 -14.52 10.80 0.09
C LYS A 175 -14.99 11.44 -1.21
N TYR A 176 -14.38 11.06 -2.34
CA TYR A 176 -14.68 11.63 -3.66
C TYR A 176 -15.67 10.78 -4.48
N ASN A 177 -16.25 9.74 -3.88
CA ASN A 177 -17.20 8.82 -4.53
C ASN A 177 -16.63 8.28 -5.85
N LEU A 178 -15.47 7.60 -5.75
CA LEU A 178 -14.76 6.89 -6.82
C LEU A 178 -14.74 5.38 -6.53
N TYR A 179 -14.66 4.57 -7.61
CA TYR A 179 -14.45 3.13 -7.56
C TYR A 179 -12.98 2.79 -7.67
#